data_d9eea4991029ecc20f46b8404cef9588
#
_entry.id   d9eea4991029ecc20f46b8404cef9588
#
_cell.length_a   1.000
_cell.length_b   1.000
_cell.length_c   1.000
_cell.angle_alpha   90.00
_cell.angle_beta   90.00
_cell.angle_gamma   90.00
#
_symmetry.space_group_name_H-M   'P 1'
#
loop_
_entity.id
_entity.type
_entity.pdbx_description
1 polymer ?
#
loop_
_entity_poly.entity_id
_entity_poly.type
_entity_poly.pdbx_seq_one_letter_code
_entity_poly.pdbx_strand_id
1 'polypeptide(L)'
;SKMEPPISAKKLVEEGAWETKKEILGWLLDGLARTIQLPHQKCDKLLAELRTIRRTKHNIKLNALQKLQGKLTFTSIGIPLGKPLLGTLDKEIAIADRHNKKYVKISPSIQNYCRTWAGVIHLMRRRPSHVNELTKRDTNAYRGFVDASKWGVGGVWFAGTKPLAPFVWFV
;
A
#
# COMPACT_ATOMS: atom_id res chain seq x y z
N SER A 1 -15.44 -20.94 34.36
CA SER A 1 -15.37 -20.05 33.20
C SER A 1 -14.93 -20.85 31.99
N LYS A 2 -15.81 -21.00 30.99
CA LYS A 2 -15.44 -21.63 29.72
C LYS A 2 -14.51 -20.65 29.02
N MET A 3 -13.21 -20.98 28.96
CA MET A 3 -12.29 -20.29 28.07
C MET A 3 -12.79 -20.53 26.63
N GLU A 4 -13.21 -19.49 25.95
CA GLU A 4 -13.41 -19.57 24.49
C GLU A 4 -12.09 -19.94 23.83
N PRO A 5 -12.12 -20.86 22.86
CA PRO A 5 -10.89 -21.22 22.16
C PRO A 5 -10.29 -19.97 21.47
N PRO A 6 -8.97 -19.75 21.55
CA PRO A 6 -8.31 -18.55 21.04
C PRO A 6 -8.43 -18.38 19.53
N ILE A 7 -8.95 -19.38 18.83
CA ILE A 7 -9.14 -19.38 17.36
C ILE A 7 -10.60 -19.76 17.06
N SER A 8 -11.26 -18.91 16.25
CA SER A 8 -12.61 -19.22 15.77
C SER A 8 -12.62 -20.53 14.99
N ALA A 9 -13.43 -21.50 15.41
CA ALA A 9 -13.60 -22.78 14.72
C ALA A 9 -13.99 -22.60 13.24
N LYS A 10 -14.80 -21.59 12.93
CA LYS A 10 -15.15 -21.20 11.56
C LYS A 10 -13.91 -20.82 10.74
N LYS A 11 -13.02 -20.02 11.28
CA LYS A 11 -11.76 -19.64 10.61
C LYS A 11 -10.82 -20.82 10.42
N LEU A 12 -10.81 -21.76 11.38
CA LEU A 12 -9.97 -22.96 11.28
C LEU A 12 -10.42 -23.86 10.15
N VAL A 13 -11.73 -24.00 9.93
CA VAL A 13 -12.31 -24.81 8.84
C VAL A 13 -12.17 -24.09 7.50
N GLU A 14 -12.48 -22.79 7.43
CA GLU A 14 -12.47 -22.04 6.17
C GLU A 14 -11.06 -21.59 5.74
N GLU A 15 -10.19 -21.28 6.70
CA GLU A 15 -8.84 -20.73 6.45
C GLU A 15 -7.71 -21.73 6.79
N GLY A 16 -7.99 -22.82 7.49
CA GLY A 16 -6.98 -23.78 7.96
C GLY A 16 -6.50 -24.80 6.92
N ALA A 17 -7.26 -25.05 5.86
CA ALA A 17 -6.86 -26.01 4.82
C ALA A 17 -5.70 -25.45 3.96
N TRP A 18 -4.70 -26.28 3.68
CA TRP A 18 -3.61 -25.95 2.76
C TRP A 18 -4.09 -26.13 1.31
N GLU A 19 -4.09 -25.05 0.56
CA GLU A 19 -4.45 -25.01 -0.86
C GLU A 19 -3.36 -24.30 -1.65
N THR A 20 -3.19 -24.67 -2.92
CA THR A 20 -2.21 -24.03 -3.81
C THR A 20 -2.59 -22.58 -4.14
N LYS A 21 -3.90 -22.28 -4.14
CA LYS A 21 -4.45 -20.94 -4.29
C LYS A 21 -5.40 -20.66 -3.16
N LYS A 22 -5.18 -19.57 -2.44
CA LYS A 22 -6.01 -19.22 -1.28
C LYS A 22 -6.14 -17.74 -1.09
N GLU A 23 -7.34 -17.28 -0.69
CA GLU A 23 -7.52 -15.92 -0.19
C GLU A 23 -7.16 -15.87 1.31
N ILE A 24 -6.10 -15.14 1.65
CA ILE A 24 -5.62 -14.95 3.01
C ILE A 24 -5.52 -13.45 3.28
N LEU A 25 -6.11 -12.98 4.39
CA LEU A 25 -6.10 -11.58 4.79
C LEU A 25 -6.51 -10.62 3.66
N GLY A 26 -7.36 -11.11 2.77
CA GLY A 26 -7.87 -10.32 1.66
C GLY A 26 -7.00 -10.24 0.43
N TRP A 27 -5.96 -11.07 0.34
CA TRP A 27 -5.10 -11.27 -0.80
C TRP A 27 -5.28 -12.67 -1.37
N LEU A 28 -5.31 -12.79 -2.69
CA LEU A 28 -5.24 -14.07 -3.36
C LEU A 28 -3.77 -14.44 -3.55
N LEU A 29 -3.35 -15.50 -2.87
CA LEU A 29 -2.02 -16.07 -2.95
C LEU A 29 -2.06 -17.31 -3.86
N ASP A 30 -1.10 -17.39 -4.79
CA ASP A 30 -0.85 -18.57 -5.61
C ASP A 30 0.53 -19.11 -5.27
N GLY A 31 0.57 -20.24 -4.54
CA GLY A 31 1.82 -20.84 -4.08
C GLY A 31 2.64 -21.46 -5.21
N LEU A 32 1.99 -21.97 -6.26
CA LEU A 32 2.69 -22.53 -7.44
C LEU A 32 3.31 -21.42 -8.27
N ALA A 33 2.52 -20.40 -8.63
CA ALA A 33 3.00 -19.26 -9.40
C ALA A 33 3.83 -18.29 -8.55
N ARG A 34 3.83 -18.44 -7.21
CA ARG A 34 4.47 -17.53 -6.25
C ARG A 34 4.04 -16.08 -6.44
N THR A 35 2.74 -15.89 -6.62
CA THR A 35 2.17 -14.56 -6.87
C THR A 35 1.17 -14.14 -5.81
N ILE A 36 1.00 -12.83 -5.69
CA ILE A 36 0.01 -12.18 -4.85
C ILE A 36 -0.77 -11.16 -5.66
N GLN A 37 -2.08 -11.14 -5.49
CA GLN A 37 -2.96 -10.16 -6.11
C GLN A 37 -4.20 -9.90 -5.27
N LEU A 38 -4.86 -8.77 -5.52
CA LEU A 38 -6.18 -8.55 -4.96
C LEU A 38 -7.22 -9.43 -5.68
N PRO A 39 -8.18 -10.01 -4.95
CA PRO A 39 -9.33 -10.68 -5.55
C PRO A 39 -10.06 -9.77 -6.54
N HIS A 40 -10.54 -10.32 -7.65
CA HIS A 40 -11.19 -9.53 -8.72
C HIS A 40 -12.32 -8.64 -8.21
N GLN A 41 -13.16 -9.16 -7.31
CA GLN A 41 -14.26 -8.38 -6.72
C GLN A 41 -13.77 -7.15 -5.93
N LYS A 42 -12.62 -7.24 -5.25
CA LYS A 42 -12.02 -6.11 -4.54
C LYS A 42 -11.46 -5.08 -5.51
N CYS A 43 -10.83 -5.54 -6.60
CA CYS A 43 -10.39 -4.66 -7.69
C CYS A 43 -11.57 -3.88 -8.29
N ASP A 44 -12.68 -4.56 -8.61
CA ASP A 44 -13.85 -3.95 -9.23
C ASP A 44 -14.49 -2.89 -8.31
N LYS A 45 -14.64 -3.19 -7.01
CA LYS A 45 -15.14 -2.23 -6.01
C LYS A 45 -14.24 -1.00 -5.91
N LEU A 46 -12.92 -1.20 -5.87
CA LEU A 46 -11.96 -0.11 -5.76
C LEU A 46 -11.91 0.75 -7.04
N LEU A 47 -11.97 0.12 -8.22
CA LEU A 47 -12.06 0.82 -9.50
C LEU A 47 -13.35 1.65 -9.63
N ALA A 48 -14.48 1.13 -9.15
CA ALA A 48 -15.75 1.85 -9.12
C ALA A 48 -15.66 3.08 -8.20
N GLU A 49 -15.06 2.95 -7.02
CA GLU A 49 -14.87 4.04 -6.08
C GLU A 49 -13.95 5.13 -6.65
N LEU A 50 -12.80 4.75 -7.23
CA LEU A 50 -11.90 5.68 -7.91
C LEU A 50 -12.58 6.42 -9.06
N ARG A 51 -13.42 5.73 -9.85
CA ARG A 51 -14.19 6.32 -10.93
C ARG A 51 -15.20 7.34 -10.40
N THR A 52 -15.90 7.01 -9.33
CA THR A 52 -16.88 7.90 -8.69
C THR A 52 -16.21 9.18 -8.22
N ILE A 53 -15.10 9.08 -7.49
CA ILE A 53 -14.37 10.25 -7.00
C ILE A 53 -13.83 11.09 -8.16
N ARG A 54 -13.25 10.46 -9.18
CA ARG A 54 -12.75 11.17 -10.37
C ARG A 54 -13.83 11.96 -11.11
N ARG A 55 -15.07 11.45 -11.15
CA ARG A 55 -16.22 12.10 -11.81
C ARG A 55 -16.89 13.18 -10.97
N THR A 56 -16.62 13.19 -9.67
CA THR A 56 -17.15 14.22 -8.77
C THR A 56 -16.56 15.59 -9.13
N LYS A 57 -17.42 16.54 -9.46
CA LYS A 57 -17.03 17.92 -9.82
C LYS A 57 -16.95 18.87 -8.62
N HIS A 58 -17.50 18.46 -7.50
CA HIS A 58 -17.66 19.27 -6.30
C HIS A 58 -16.81 18.74 -5.14
N ASN A 59 -17.24 19.07 -3.94
CA ASN A 59 -16.59 18.63 -2.73
C ASN A 59 -16.94 17.18 -2.39
N ILE A 60 -16.00 16.47 -1.81
CA ILE A 60 -16.19 15.13 -1.25
C ILE A 60 -15.96 15.18 0.27
N LYS A 61 -16.65 14.32 1.02
CA LYS A 61 -16.42 14.19 2.47
C LYS A 61 -14.99 13.70 2.72
N LEU A 62 -14.28 14.35 3.63
CA LEU A 62 -12.92 13.97 4.02
C LEU A 62 -12.82 12.50 4.44
N ASN A 63 -13.79 12.01 5.22
CA ASN A 63 -13.84 10.59 5.63
C ASN A 63 -13.90 9.62 4.41
N ALA A 64 -14.52 10.01 3.29
CA ALA A 64 -14.54 9.17 2.09
C ALA A 64 -13.13 9.07 1.46
N LEU A 65 -12.38 10.17 1.46
CA LEU A 65 -10.98 10.16 0.99
C LEU A 65 -10.07 9.35 1.93
N GLN A 66 -10.25 9.49 3.25
CA GLN A 66 -9.50 8.72 4.24
C GLN A 66 -9.77 7.22 4.10
N LYS A 67 -11.04 6.82 3.88
CA LYS A 67 -11.39 5.41 3.61
C LYS A 67 -10.78 4.89 2.32
N LEU A 68 -10.79 5.69 1.25
CA LEU A 68 -10.12 5.34 0.00
C LEU A 68 -8.61 5.19 0.24
N GLN A 69 -7.99 6.14 0.94
CA GLN A 69 -6.56 6.10 1.26
C GLN A 69 -6.18 4.82 2.01
N GLY A 70 -6.95 4.42 3.02
CA GLY A 70 -6.72 3.16 3.73
C GLY A 70 -6.76 1.94 2.81
N LYS A 71 -7.72 1.90 1.86
CA LYS A 71 -7.81 0.82 0.87
C LYS A 71 -6.61 0.82 -0.09
N LEU A 72 -6.16 1.98 -0.53
CA LEU A 72 -5.01 2.11 -1.42
C LEU A 72 -3.70 1.78 -0.70
N THR A 73 -3.58 2.17 0.58
CA THR A 73 -2.45 1.77 1.43
C THR A 73 -2.37 0.26 1.56
N PHE A 74 -3.49 -0.40 1.83
CA PHE A 74 -3.55 -1.87 1.82
C PHE A 74 -3.16 -2.43 0.44
N THR A 75 -3.71 -1.88 -0.65
CA THR A 75 -3.42 -2.33 -2.02
C THR A 75 -1.94 -2.14 -2.39
N SER A 76 -1.28 -1.10 -1.87
CA SER A 76 0.13 -0.80 -2.15
C SER A 76 1.09 -1.88 -1.65
N ILE A 77 0.67 -2.70 -0.69
CA ILE A 77 1.49 -3.80 -0.15
C ILE A 77 1.79 -4.85 -1.23
N GLY A 78 0.82 -5.15 -2.07
CA GLY A 78 0.96 -6.12 -3.16
C GLY A 78 1.48 -5.54 -4.47
N ILE A 79 1.98 -4.31 -4.46
CA ILE A 79 2.48 -3.62 -5.67
C ILE A 79 3.94 -3.25 -5.44
N PRO A 80 4.88 -3.74 -6.26
CA PRO A 80 6.27 -3.30 -6.20
C PRO A 80 6.35 -1.77 -6.29
N LEU A 81 7.03 -1.14 -5.34
CA LEU A 81 7.12 0.33 -5.23
C LEU A 81 5.77 1.06 -5.14
N GLY A 82 4.72 0.41 -4.61
CA GLY A 82 3.37 1.00 -4.50
C GLY A 82 3.27 2.12 -3.45
N LYS A 83 4.04 2.06 -2.37
CA LYS A 83 3.97 3.05 -1.29
C LYS A 83 4.23 4.50 -1.74
N PRO A 84 5.24 4.81 -2.58
CA PRO A 84 5.46 6.18 -3.06
C PRO A 84 4.26 6.78 -3.81
N LEU A 85 3.36 5.96 -4.36
CA LEU A 85 2.17 6.44 -5.06
C LEU A 85 1.12 7.04 -4.12
N LEU A 86 1.22 6.86 -2.80
CA LEU A 86 0.23 7.32 -1.83
C LEU A 86 0.32 8.82 -1.52
N GLY A 87 1.49 9.43 -1.67
CA GLY A 87 1.83 10.75 -1.14
C GLY A 87 0.90 11.90 -1.56
N THR A 88 0.32 11.86 -2.77
CA THR A 88 -0.58 12.94 -3.23
C THR A 88 -1.84 13.05 -2.37
N LEU A 89 -2.50 11.92 -2.11
CA LEU A 89 -3.73 11.92 -1.32
C LEU A 89 -3.46 12.14 0.16
N ASP A 90 -2.35 11.60 0.68
CA ASP A 90 -1.89 11.85 2.05
C ASP A 90 -1.71 13.34 2.32
N LYS A 91 -1.09 14.07 1.38
CA LYS A 91 -0.90 15.53 1.48
C LYS A 91 -2.25 16.27 1.53
N GLU A 92 -3.17 15.95 0.64
CA GLU A 92 -4.49 16.60 0.59
C GLU A 92 -5.32 16.32 1.85
N ILE A 93 -5.28 15.09 2.36
CA ILE A 93 -5.94 14.70 3.62
C ILE A 93 -5.31 15.46 4.79
N ALA A 94 -3.98 15.47 4.90
CA ALA A 94 -3.28 16.14 5.99
C ALA A 94 -3.56 17.66 6.02
N ILE A 95 -3.65 18.31 4.84
CA ILE A 95 -4.03 19.73 4.76
C ILE A 95 -5.47 19.94 5.24
N ALA A 96 -6.40 19.06 4.83
CA ALA A 96 -7.79 19.17 5.23
C ALA A 96 -7.99 18.93 6.72
N ASP A 97 -7.33 17.94 7.30
CA ASP A 97 -7.35 17.64 8.75
C ASP A 97 -6.78 18.81 9.57
N ARG A 98 -5.64 19.36 9.14
CA ARG A 98 -5.01 20.51 9.83
C ARG A 98 -5.93 21.73 9.89
N HIS A 99 -6.79 21.91 8.90
CA HIS A 99 -7.76 23.00 8.83
C HIS A 99 -9.17 22.62 9.30
N ASN A 100 -9.35 21.45 9.94
CA ASN A 100 -10.63 20.92 10.41
C ASN A 100 -11.73 20.93 9.34
N LYS A 101 -11.37 20.67 8.07
CA LYS A 101 -12.32 20.66 6.96
C LYS A 101 -13.09 19.34 6.94
N LYS A 102 -14.42 19.41 6.88
CA LYS A 102 -15.29 18.24 6.68
C LYS A 102 -15.34 17.77 5.22
N TYR A 103 -15.01 18.65 4.28
CA TYR A 103 -15.07 18.42 2.84
C TYR A 103 -13.79 18.88 2.16
N VAL A 104 -13.39 18.18 1.11
CA VAL A 104 -12.24 18.48 0.25
C VAL A 104 -12.74 18.73 -1.16
N LYS A 105 -12.28 19.82 -1.79
CA LYS A 105 -12.54 20.08 -3.21
C LYS A 105 -11.73 19.12 -4.07
N ILE A 106 -12.37 18.48 -5.02
CA ILE A 106 -11.69 17.60 -5.97
C ILE A 106 -10.86 18.44 -6.93
N SER A 107 -9.55 18.42 -6.70
CA SER A 107 -8.55 19.08 -7.55
C SER A 107 -8.19 18.19 -8.76
N PRO A 108 -7.62 18.78 -9.83
CA PRO A 108 -7.03 18.00 -10.93
C PRO A 108 -5.98 17.00 -10.46
N SER A 109 -5.26 17.31 -9.39
CA SER A 109 -4.27 16.44 -8.74
C SER A 109 -4.94 15.17 -8.21
N ILE A 110 -6.05 15.29 -7.45
CA ILE A 110 -6.83 14.14 -6.95
C ILE A 110 -7.40 13.32 -8.12
N GLN A 111 -7.90 13.99 -9.17
CA GLN A 111 -8.43 13.29 -10.35
C GLN A 111 -7.34 12.48 -11.06
N ASN A 112 -6.15 13.06 -11.23
CA ASN A 112 -5.01 12.38 -11.83
C ASN A 112 -4.52 11.23 -10.95
N TYR A 113 -4.47 11.42 -9.64
CA TYR A 113 -4.17 10.38 -8.66
C TYR A 113 -5.13 9.18 -8.82
N CYS A 114 -6.45 9.43 -8.89
CA CYS A 114 -7.42 8.36 -9.11
C CYS A 114 -7.22 7.65 -10.46
N ARG A 115 -6.81 8.39 -11.52
CA ARG A 115 -6.49 7.81 -12.83
C ARG A 115 -5.27 6.90 -12.76
N THR A 116 -4.20 7.36 -12.13
CA THR A 116 -2.97 6.60 -11.93
C THR A 116 -3.25 5.30 -11.18
N TRP A 117 -3.96 5.36 -10.05
CA TRP A 117 -4.31 4.16 -9.28
C TRP A 117 -5.22 3.21 -10.06
N ALA A 118 -6.17 3.71 -10.84
CA ALA A 118 -6.98 2.86 -11.71
C ALA A 118 -6.11 2.10 -12.72
N GLY A 119 -5.14 2.76 -13.33
CA GLY A 119 -4.16 2.13 -14.23
C GLY A 119 -3.33 1.06 -13.52
N VAL A 120 -2.83 1.35 -12.33
CA VAL A 120 -2.06 0.40 -11.51
C VAL A 120 -2.88 -0.83 -11.13
N ILE A 121 -4.14 -0.65 -10.71
CA ILE A 121 -5.03 -1.77 -10.38
C ILE A 121 -5.34 -2.63 -11.62
N HIS A 122 -5.57 -2.02 -12.78
CA HIS A 122 -5.75 -2.75 -14.03
C HIS A 122 -4.50 -3.55 -14.41
N LEU A 123 -3.32 -2.97 -14.20
CA LEU A 123 -2.05 -3.67 -14.46
C LEU A 123 -1.87 -4.87 -13.52
N MET A 124 -2.07 -4.67 -12.21
CA MET A 124 -1.98 -5.73 -11.19
C MET A 124 -2.97 -6.86 -11.47
N ARG A 125 -4.17 -6.55 -11.96
CA ARG A 125 -5.18 -7.55 -12.32
C ARG A 125 -4.74 -8.43 -13.49
N ARG A 126 -3.97 -7.87 -14.45
CA ARG A 126 -3.45 -8.60 -15.62
C ARG A 126 -2.16 -9.32 -15.31
N ARG A 127 -1.35 -8.73 -14.48
CA ARG A 127 -0.04 -9.25 -14.07
C ARG A 127 0.04 -9.22 -12.54
N PRO A 128 -0.30 -10.34 -11.86
CA PRO A 128 -0.08 -10.47 -10.43
C PRO A 128 1.38 -10.23 -10.07
N SER A 129 1.62 -9.62 -8.93
CA SER A 129 2.98 -9.39 -8.46
C SER A 129 3.61 -10.69 -8.01
N HIS A 130 4.81 -10.97 -8.47
CA HIS A 130 5.58 -12.10 -7.98
C HIS A 130 6.14 -11.76 -6.58
N VAL A 131 6.13 -12.72 -5.66
CA VAL A 131 6.58 -12.49 -4.28
C VAL A 131 8.00 -11.94 -4.23
N ASN A 132 8.89 -12.40 -5.11
CA ASN A 132 10.26 -11.88 -5.20
C ASN A 132 10.36 -10.41 -5.65
N GLU A 133 9.31 -9.85 -6.26
CA GLU A 133 9.26 -8.42 -6.63
C GLU A 133 8.90 -7.55 -5.44
N LEU A 134 8.23 -8.12 -4.43
CA LEU A 134 7.80 -7.43 -3.21
C LEU A 134 8.84 -7.52 -2.09
N THR A 135 9.63 -8.57 -2.09
CA THR A 135 10.72 -8.76 -1.14
C THR A 135 11.99 -8.15 -1.70
N LYS A 136 12.69 -7.35 -0.92
CA LYS A 136 14.06 -6.97 -1.28
C LYS A 136 14.86 -8.27 -1.38
N ARG A 137 15.37 -8.59 -2.55
CA ARG A 137 16.42 -9.59 -2.64
C ARG A 137 17.57 -9.06 -1.79
N ASP A 138 18.02 -9.83 -0.84
CA ASP A 138 19.34 -9.65 -0.23
C ASP A 138 20.39 -9.93 -1.30
N THR A 139 20.49 -9.01 -2.27
CA THR A 139 21.63 -8.98 -3.19
C THR A 139 22.76 -8.41 -2.36
N ASN A 140 23.68 -9.25 -2.08
CA ASN A 140 24.79 -9.23 -1.13
C ASN A 140 25.71 -8.02 -1.06
N ALA A 141 25.42 -6.92 -1.72
CA ALA A 141 26.47 -5.96 -1.84
C ALA A 141 26.44 -4.90 -0.73
N TYR A 142 25.38 -4.11 -0.63
CA TYR A 142 25.43 -2.94 0.24
C TYR A 142 24.07 -2.69 0.90
N ARG A 143 24.09 -2.39 2.21
CA ARG A 143 22.90 -1.93 2.96
C ARG A 143 23.17 -0.50 3.42
N GLY A 144 22.28 0.43 3.12
CA GLY A 144 22.34 1.81 3.59
C GLY A 144 21.27 2.09 4.63
N PHE A 145 21.65 2.71 5.72
CA PHE A 145 20.75 3.31 6.69
C PHE A 145 20.92 4.82 6.59
N VAL A 146 19.85 5.53 6.35
CA VAL A 146 19.85 6.99 6.19
C VAL A 146 18.77 7.55 7.08
N ASP A 147 19.11 8.57 7.83
CA ASP A 147 18.18 9.34 8.64
C ASP A 147 18.28 10.83 8.31
N ALA A 148 17.17 11.54 8.39
CA ALA A 148 17.09 12.94 8.05
C ALA A 148 16.36 13.72 9.14
N SER A 149 16.92 14.86 9.50
CA SER A 149 16.31 15.85 10.39
C SER A 149 16.12 17.17 9.65
N LYS A 150 15.53 18.16 10.32
CA LYS A 150 15.45 19.51 9.78
C LYS A 150 16.81 20.21 9.62
N TRP A 151 17.87 19.62 10.19
CA TRP A 151 19.21 20.19 10.23
C TRP A 151 20.18 19.50 9.29
N GLY A 152 19.83 18.32 8.77
CA GLY A 152 20.72 17.60 7.89
C GLY A 152 20.30 16.16 7.65
N VAL A 153 21.09 15.48 6.85
CA VAL A 153 20.94 14.07 6.49
C VAL A 153 22.21 13.32 6.86
N GLY A 154 22.07 12.19 7.52
CA GLY A 154 23.19 11.31 7.85
C GLY A 154 22.89 9.88 7.49
N GLY A 155 23.94 9.07 7.29
CA GLY A 155 23.76 7.66 7.03
C GLY A 155 25.05 6.87 7.05
N VAL A 156 24.89 5.56 6.99
CA VAL A 156 25.99 4.60 6.93
C VAL A 156 25.65 3.48 5.95
N TRP A 157 26.63 3.07 5.20
CA TRP A 157 26.54 1.93 4.31
C TRP A 157 27.27 0.74 4.89
N PHE A 158 26.77 -0.45 4.61
CA PHE A 158 27.40 -1.71 5.01
C PHE A 158 27.64 -2.57 3.77
N ALA A 159 28.81 -3.15 3.68
CA ALA A 159 29.14 -4.23 2.75
C ALA A 159 29.01 -5.56 3.53
N GLY A 160 27.93 -6.29 3.35
CA GLY A 160 27.56 -7.39 4.25
C GLY A 160 27.33 -6.90 5.68
N THR A 161 28.14 -7.31 6.64
CA THR A 161 28.14 -6.85 8.04
C THR A 161 29.17 -5.75 8.32
N LYS A 162 30.07 -5.45 7.38
CA LYS A 162 31.17 -4.49 7.56
C LYS A 162 30.66 -3.07 7.28
N PRO A 163 30.72 -2.15 8.25
CA PRO A 163 30.37 -0.76 8.01
C PRO A 163 31.39 -0.10 7.08
N LEU A 164 30.87 0.70 6.15
CA LEU A 164 31.65 1.63 5.34
C LEU A 164 31.64 3.01 6.00
N ALA A 165 32.37 3.97 5.41
CA ALA A 165 32.45 5.33 5.93
C ALA A 165 31.05 5.95 6.09
N PRO A 166 30.70 6.48 7.26
CA PRO A 166 29.48 7.23 7.45
C PRO A 166 29.58 8.59 6.72
N PHE A 167 28.43 9.17 6.38
CA PHE A 167 28.36 10.52 5.85
C PHE A 167 27.37 11.36 6.65
N VAL A 168 27.64 12.66 6.72
CA VAL A 168 26.72 13.63 7.32
C VAL A 168 26.71 14.87 6.41
N TRP A 169 25.51 15.33 6.07
CA TRP A 169 25.30 16.58 5.35
C TRP A 169 24.41 17.50 6.17
N PHE A 170 24.86 18.72 6.38
CA PHE A 170 24.09 19.76 7.05
C PHE A 170 23.39 20.63 6.00
N VAL A 171 22.14 21.05 6.30
CA VAL A 171 21.33 21.94 5.48
C VAL A 171 21.37 23.35 6.08
#